data_488d95679082e37ba6233b725a7a4a1e
#
_entry.id   488d95679082e37ba6233b725a7a4a1e
#
_cell.length_a   1.000
_cell.length_b   1.000
_cell.length_c   1.000
_cell.angle_alpha   90.00
_cell.angle_beta   90.00
_cell.angle_gamma   90.00
#
_symmetry.space_group_name_H-M   'P 1'
#
loop_
_entity.id
_entity.type
_entity.pdbx_description
1 polymer ?
#
loop_
_entity_poly.entity_id
_entity_poly.type
_entity_poly.pdbx_seq_one_letter_code
_entity_poly.pdbx_strand_id
1 'polypeptide(L)'
;VPLNKRNQKERGEETMGLATFKGGIHPYEGKELSENKPIQVLLPKGELVFPMSQHIGAPAKPLVAKGDRVLAGQKIGEAGGFISANVICSVSGTVKAIEPRRMVNGAMVPSIIVENDGEYETVEEVGEDRDPSTLSKEEIRSIVKEAGIVGLGGAGFPTHVKLTPKDENAIDYVIVNG
;
A
#
# COMPACT_ATOMS: atom_id res chain seq x y z
N VAL A 1 -37.07 -11.64 -1.61
CA VAL A 1 -37.60 -12.84 -2.27
C VAL A 1 -36.68 -13.98 -1.91
N PRO A 2 -37.15 -15.05 -1.23
CA PRO A 2 -36.24 -16.14 -0.83
C PRO A 2 -35.84 -16.93 -2.08
N LEU A 3 -34.55 -17.04 -2.34
CA LEU A 3 -33.97 -17.88 -3.38
C LEU A 3 -34.26 -19.34 -3.09
N ASN A 4 -34.89 -19.99 -4.07
CA ASN A 4 -35.37 -21.34 -4.04
C ASN A 4 -34.21 -22.35 -4.00
N LYS A 5 -34.02 -23.02 -2.87
CA LYS A 5 -32.95 -24.01 -2.59
C LYS A 5 -32.97 -25.26 -3.50
N ARG A 6 -33.88 -25.39 -4.45
CA ARG A 6 -34.03 -26.61 -5.26
C ARG A 6 -33.16 -26.72 -6.52
N ASN A 7 -32.56 -25.63 -7.00
CA ASN A 7 -31.82 -25.64 -8.26
C ASN A 7 -30.27 -25.66 -8.11
N GLN A 8 -29.73 -25.89 -6.92
CA GLN A 8 -28.28 -25.90 -6.69
C GLN A 8 -27.64 -27.30 -6.70
N LYS A 9 -28.42 -28.37 -6.95
CA LYS A 9 -27.89 -29.75 -6.83
C LYS A 9 -27.35 -30.36 -8.13
N GLU A 10 -27.37 -29.63 -9.25
CA GLU A 10 -26.97 -30.17 -10.57
C GLU A 10 -25.69 -29.57 -11.17
N ARG A 11 -25.06 -28.66 -10.49
CA ARG A 11 -23.71 -28.20 -10.88
C ARG A 11 -22.77 -28.57 -9.76
N GLY A 12 -21.86 -29.49 -10.00
CA GLY A 12 -20.87 -29.99 -9.02
C GLY A 12 -19.83 -28.96 -8.56
N GLU A 13 -20.28 -27.73 -8.27
CA GLU A 13 -19.57 -26.71 -7.55
C GLU A 13 -20.02 -26.78 -6.09
N GLU A 14 -19.17 -27.26 -5.20
CA GLU A 14 -19.33 -27.02 -3.77
C GLU A 14 -19.30 -25.51 -3.54
N THR A 15 -20.47 -24.88 -3.61
CA THR A 15 -20.63 -23.53 -3.10
C THR A 15 -20.38 -23.60 -1.60
N MET A 16 -19.20 -23.15 -1.16
CA MET A 16 -18.98 -22.84 0.26
C MET A 16 -20.08 -21.87 0.66
N GLY A 17 -21.06 -22.35 1.43
CA GLY A 17 -22.11 -21.50 1.98
C GLY A 17 -21.45 -20.39 2.79
N LEU A 18 -21.74 -19.14 2.45
CA LEU A 18 -21.27 -18.00 3.22
C LEU A 18 -21.61 -18.23 4.69
N ALA A 19 -20.59 -18.39 5.53
CA ALA A 19 -20.78 -18.47 6.97
C ALA A 19 -21.39 -17.14 7.46
N THR A 20 -22.48 -17.23 8.19
CA THR A 20 -23.17 -16.06 8.75
C THR A 20 -23.42 -16.28 10.23
N PHE A 21 -23.57 -15.22 10.99
CA PHE A 21 -23.88 -15.25 12.41
C PHE A 21 -25.17 -14.49 12.70
N LYS A 22 -25.90 -14.96 13.73
CA LYS A 22 -27.16 -14.32 14.14
C LYS A 22 -26.89 -12.93 14.72
N GLY A 23 -27.59 -11.92 14.22
CA GLY A 23 -27.44 -10.53 14.67
C GLY A 23 -26.36 -9.73 13.93
N GLY A 24 -25.75 -10.29 12.87
CA GLY A 24 -24.90 -9.54 11.97
C GLY A 24 -25.68 -8.46 11.21
N ILE A 25 -25.01 -7.36 10.91
CA ILE A 25 -25.53 -6.28 10.07
C ILE A 25 -24.74 -6.24 8.77
N HIS A 26 -25.41 -5.90 7.68
CA HIS A 26 -24.80 -5.64 6.38
C HIS A 26 -24.97 -4.16 6.08
N PRO A 27 -23.94 -3.31 6.35
CA PRO A 27 -24.02 -1.91 6.02
C PRO A 27 -24.06 -1.72 4.49
N TYR A 28 -24.62 -0.61 4.06
CA TYR A 28 -24.59 -0.22 2.66
C TYR A 28 -23.15 0.01 2.19
N GLU A 29 -22.70 -0.71 1.17
CA GLU A 29 -21.33 -0.70 0.70
C GLU A 29 -21.08 0.37 -0.41
N GLY A 30 -22.12 0.76 -1.15
CA GLY A 30 -22.04 1.75 -2.23
C GLY A 30 -21.27 1.28 -3.47
N LYS A 31 -20.96 -0.01 -3.56
CA LYS A 31 -20.16 -0.57 -4.67
C LYS A 31 -20.87 -0.48 -6.02
N GLU A 32 -22.19 -0.49 -6.03
CA GLU A 32 -23.02 -0.33 -7.25
C GLU A 32 -22.76 0.98 -7.99
N LEU A 33 -22.17 1.98 -7.32
CA LEU A 33 -21.80 3.24 -7.95
C LEU A 33 -20.59 3.12 -8.87
N SER A 34 -19.74 2.11 -8.67
CA SER A 34 -18.44 1.96 -9.35
C SER A 34 -18.14 0.57 -9.90
N GLU A 35 -18.82 -0.49 -9.44
CA GLU A 35 -18.50 -1.89 -9.79
C GLU A 35 -18.47 -2.18 -11.31
N ASN A 36 -19.31 -1.47 -12.08
CA ASN A 36 -19.38 -1.61 -13.54
C ASN A 36 -18.61 -0.52 -14.30
N LYS A 37 -17.79 0.28 -13.63
CA LYS A 37 -16.99 1.32 -14.28
C LYS A 37 -15.55 0.84 -14.46
N PRO A 38 -14.91 1.14 -15.60
CA PRO A 38 -13.50 0.81 -15.79
C PRO A 38 -12.63 1.61 -14.82
N ILE A 39 -11.50 1.02 -14.44
CA ILE A 39 -10.47 1.72 -13.68
C ILE A 39 -9.94 2.89 -14.51
N GLN A 40 -9.86 4.07 -13.91
CA GLN A 40 -9.33 5.28 -14.54
C GLN A 40 -8.00 5.65 -13.92
N VAL A 41 -7.04 6.01 -14.75
CA VAL A 41 -5.75 6.56 -14.31
C VAL A 41 -5.91 8.06 -14.07
N LEU A 42 -5.64 8.50 -12.85
CA LEU A 42 -5.61 9.91 -12.47
C LEU A 42 -4.17 10.29 -12.10
N LEU A 43 -3.54 11.06 -12.98
CA LEU A 43 -2.21 11.60 -12.70
C LEU A 43 -2.31 12.82 -11.75
N PRO A 44 -1.55 12.83 -10.65
CA PRO A 44 -1.55 13.94 -9.71
C PRO A 44 -0.94 15.20 -10.34
N LYS A 45 -1.43 16.38 -9.94
CA LYS A 45 -0.96 17.68 -10.42
C LYS A 45 -0.60 18.59 -9.25
N GLY A 46 0.29 19.55 -9.49
CA GLY A 46 0.69 20.54 -8.50
C GLY A 46 1.57 19.98 -7.40
N GLU A 47 1.38 20.44 -6.18
CA GLU A 47 2.17 20.01 -5.03
C GLU A 47 1.67 18.68 -4.47
N LEU A 48 2.59 17.76 -4.21
CA LEU A 48 2.34 16.52 -3.48
C LEU A 48 3.02 16.57 -2.12
N VAL A 49 2.33 16.07 -1.11
CA VAL A 49 2.80 16.00 0.27
C VAL A 49 3.09 14.56 0.64
N PHE A 50 4.32 14.27 1.02
CA PHE A 50 4.78 12.96 1.46
C PHE A 50 5.06 12.99 2.97
N PRO A 51 4.09 12.60 3.82
CA PRO A 51 4.30 12.55 5.27
C PRO A 51 5.33 11.49 5.64
N MET A 52 6.20 11.78 6.59
CA MET A 52 7.18 10.82 7.10
C MET A 52 6.57 9.78 8.04
N SER A 53 5.29 9.91 8.37
CA SER A 53 4.52 8.97 9.18
C SER A 53 3.24 8.56 8.45
N GLN A 54 3.39 7.74 7.40
CA GLN A 54 2.28 7.15 6.64
C GLN A 54 1.92 5.73 7.14
N HIS A 55 2.60 5.25 8.16
CA HIS A 55 2.51 3.90 8.71
C HIS A 55 2.61 3.94 10.23
N ILE A 56 2.23 2.84 10.88
CA ILE A 56 2.42 2.66 12.33
C ILE A 56 3.91 2.45 12.64
N GLY A 57 4.33 2.83 13.82
CA GLY A 57 5.69 2.67 14.34
C GLY A 57 6.54 3.93 14.18
N ALA A 58 7.85 3.77 14.00
CA ALA A 58 8.76 4.89 13.92
C ALA A 58 8.60 5.66 12.60
N PRO A 59 8.52 7.01 12.62
CA PRO A 59 8.50 7.81 11.40
C PRO A 59 9.73 7.55 10.53
N ALA A 60 9.57 7.68 9.21
CA ALA A 60 10.69 7.70 8.28
C ALA A 60 11.51 8.99 8.44
N LYS A 61 12.77 8.93 8.01
CA LYS A 61 13.68 10.08 8.00
C LYS A 61 13.86 10.57 6.57
N PRO A 62 13.71 11.88 6.29
CA PRO A 62 13.98 12.42 4.97
C PRO A 62 15.41 12.11 4.50
N LEU A 63 15.54 11.70 3.22
CA LEU A 63 16.81 11.47 2.53
C LEU A 63 17.16 12.60 1.56
N VAL A 64 16.24 13.55 1.37
CA VAL A 64 16.35 14.65 0.42
C VAL A 64 16.28 15.98 1.14
N ALA A 65 16.73 17.04 0.47
CA ALA A 65 16.70 18.41 0.96
C ALA A 65 15.87 19.30 0.02
N LYS A 66 15.53 20.51 0.49
CA LYS A 66 14.87 21.53 -0.34
C LYS A 66 15.74 21.85 -1.55
N GLY A 67 15.15 21.82 -2.72
CA GLY A 67 15.78 22.09 -4.01
C GLY A 67 16.25 20.83 -4.75
N ASP A 68 16.26 19.67 -4.12
CA ASP A 68 16.63 18.43 -4.78
C ASP A 68 15.59 18.04 -5.83
N ARG A 69 16.08 17.56 -7.01
CA ARG A 69 15.25 16.86 -7.97
C ARG A 69 14.97 15.45 -7.49
N VAL A 70 13.75 15.00 -7.64
CA VAL A 70 13.32 13.63 -7.33
C VAL A 70 12.57 13.02 -8.49
N LEU A 71 12.58 11.68 -8.57
CA LEU A 71 11.92 10.90 -9.61
C LEU A 71 10.84 10.01 -9.01
N ALA A 72 9.87 9.61 -9.82
CA ALA A 72 8.89 8.61 -9.40
C ALA A 72 9.60 7.26 -9.16
N GLY A 73 9.26 6.60 -8.07
CA GLY A 73 9.94 5.38 -7.60
C GLY A 73 11.16 5.64 -6.72
N GLN A 74 11.66 6.87 -6.63
CA GLN A 74 12.80 7.21 -5.77
C GLN A 74 12.43 7.13 -4.29
N LYS A 75 13.30 6.50 -3.49
CA LYS A 75 13.22 6.52 -2.03
C LYS A 75 13.61 7.90 -1.52
N ILE A 76 12.66 8.65 -0.98
CA ILE A 76 12.82 10.00 -0.43
C ILE A 76 12.79 10.04 1.09
N GLY A 77 12.33 8.95 1.73
CA GLY A 77 12.37 8.78 3.18
C GLY A 77 12.80 7.37 3.54
N GLU A 78 13.68 7.24 4.53
CA GLU A 78 14.18 5.95 5.02
C GLU A 78 13.49 5.53 6.31
N ALA A 79 13.14 4.25 6.41
CA ALA A 79 12.54 3.67 7.60
C ALA A 79 13.34 3.99 8.87
N GLY A 80 12.68 4.52 9.90
CA GLY A 80 13.30 4.98 11.13
C GLY A 80 13.52 3.89 12.19
N GLY A 81 13.09 2.63 11.94
CA GLY A 81 13.19 1.52 12.89
C GLY A 81 12.70 0.20 12.33
N PHE A 82 12.56 -0.82 13.19
CA PHE A 82 12.10 -2.15 12.77
C PHE A 82 10.64 -2.11 12.26
N ILE A 83 9.73 -1.51 13.05
CA ILE A 83 8.37 -1.22 12.58
C ILE A 83 8.39 0.19 11.99
N SER A 84 8.67 0.26 10.71
CA SER A 84 8.74 1.47 9.91
C SER A 84 8.77 1.08 8.44
N ALA A 85 8.53 2.02 7.52
CA ALA A 85 8.62 1.79 6.10
C ALA A 85 9.30 2.96 5.40
N ASN A 86 9.94 2.68 4.25
CA ASN A 86 10.46 3.71 3.38
C ASN A 86 9.31 4.53 2.77
N VAL A 87 9.58 5.78 2.46
CA VAL A 87 8.66 6.66 1.71
C VAL A 87 9.20 6.82 0.30
N ILE A 88 8.38 6.41 -0.66
CA ILE A 88 8.72 6.43 -2.09
C ILE A 88 8.00 7.59 -2.76
N CYS A 89 8.71 8.34 -3.58
CA CYS A 89 8.12 9.42 -4.38
C CYS A 89 7.26 8.85 -5.50
N SER A 90 6.09 9.39 -5.72
CA SER A 90 5.15 8.93 -6.76
C SER A 90 5.14 9.80 -8.02
N VAL A 91 5.95 10.85 -8.05
CA VAL A 91 6.07 11.79 -9.17
C VAL A 91 7.52 12.20 -9.38
N SER A 92 7.82 12.76 -10.54
CA SER A 92 9.06 13.53 -10.73
C SER A 92 8.81 15.01 -10.40
N GLY A 93 9.88 15.71 -9.97
CA GLY A 93 9.76 17.11 -9.61
C GLY A 93 10.87 17.62 -8.71
N THR A 94 10.60 18.72 -8.02
CA THR A 94 11.58 19.36 -7.14
C THR A 94 11.04 19.43 -5.71
N VAL A 95 11.88 19.11 -4.74
CA VAL A 95 11.54 19.25 -3.31
C VAL A 95 11.42 20.73 -2.98
N LYS A 96 10.20 21.19 -2.76
CA LYS A 96 9.88 22.59 -2.45
C LYS A 96 10.18 22.95 -1.01
N ALA A 97 9.83 22.05 -0.09
CA ALA A 97 10.02 22.24 1.35
C ALA A 97 10.01 20.89 2.10
N ILE A 98 10.56 20.91 3.32
CA ILE A 98 10.35 19.85 4.31
C ILE A 98 9.83 20.56 5.56
N GLU A 99 8.54 20.37 5.85
CA GLU A 99 7.85 21.08 6.92
C GLU A 99 6.69 20.25 7.48
N PRO A 100 6.20 20.56 8.71
CA PRO A 100 5.03 19.88 9.25
C PRO A 100 3.77 20.16 8.43
N ARG A 101 3.02 19.09 8.10
CA ARG A 101 1.70 19.18 7.46
C ARG A 101 0.67 18.48 8.33
N ARG A 102 -0.56 18.98 8.28
CA ARG A 102 -1.68 18.42 9.04
C ARG A 102 -2.19 17.14 8.37
N MET A 103 -2.26 16.07 9.16
CA MET A 103 -2.84 14.79 8.74
C MET A 103 -4.35 14.71 9.01
N VAL A 104 -4.99 13.66 8.49
CA VAL A 104 -6.44 13.41 8.66
C VAL A 104 -6.87 13.28 10.12
N ASN A 105 -5.98 12.82 10.99
CA ASN A 105 -6.20 12.72 12.44
C ASN A 105 -5.91 14.03 13.20
N GLY A 106 -5.60 15.12 12.50
CA GLY A 106 -5.28 16.42 13.07
C GLY A 106 -3.83 16.61 13.50
N ALA A 107 -3.01 15.56 13.52
CA ALA A 107 -1.60 15.66 13.91
C ALA A 107 -0.78 16.45 12.88
N MET A 108 0.23 17.17 13.35
CA MET A 108 1.25 17.83 12.51
C MET A 108 2.43 16.87 12.33
N VAL A 109 2.69 16.45 11.10
CA VAL A 109 3.72 15.46 10.77
C VAL A 109 4.74 16.06 9.81
N PRO A 110 6.06 15.93 10.07
CA PRO A 110 7.10 16.30 9.11
C PRO A 110 6.83 15.65 7.76
N SER A 111 6.81 16.45 6.72
CA SER A 111 6.43 16.02 5.37
C SER A 111 7.36 16.64 4.33
N ILE A 112 7.71 15.86 3.31
CA ILE A 112 8.39 16.34 2.11
C ILE A 112 7.32 16.85 1.15
N ILE A 113 7.47 18.07 0.66
CA ILE A 113 6.60 18.69 -0.32
C ILE A 113 7.34 18.70 -1.65
N VAL A 114 6.79 18.04 -2.65
CA VAL A 114 7.34 17.97 -4.01
C VAL A 114 6.44 18.76 -4.95
N GLU A 115 7.01 19.69 -5.68
CA GLU A 115 6.37 20.35 -6.81
C GLU A 115 6.54 19.46 -8.04
N ASN A 116 5.43 18.87 -8.50
CA ASN A 116 5.39 17.95 -9.63
C ASN A 116 5.67 18.75 -10.92
N ASP A 117 6.62 18.25 -11.72
CA ASP A 117 6.97 18.84 -13.03
C ASP A 117 6.02 18.40 -14.16
N GLY A 118 5.22 17.37 -13.94
CA GLY A 118 4.29 16.81 -14.92
C GLY A 118 4.92 15.85 -15.94
N GLU A 119 6.22 15.57 -15.82
CA GLU A 119 6.94 14.66 -16.71
C GLU A 119 6.82 13.20 -16.28
N TYR A 120 6.59 12.94 -14.98
CA TYR A 120 6.47 11.61 -14.38
C TYR A 120 7.65 10.68 -14.69
N GLU A 121 8.85 11.25 -14.77
CA GLU A 121 10.10 10.51 -14.97
C GLU A 121 10.33 9.53 -13.83
N THR A 122 10.68 8.28 -14.15
CA THR A 122 10.87 7.20 -13.17
C THR A 122 12.36 6.87 -12.98
N VAL A 123 12.69 6.29 -11.83
CA VAL A 123 13.99 5.63 -11.65
C VAL A 123 14.05 4.37 -12.51
N GLU A 124 15.26 3.94 -12.90
CA GLU A 124 15.46 2.81 -13.82
C GLU A 124 14.90 1.49 -13.29
N GLU A 125 14.91 1.30 -11.97
CA GLU A 125 14.49 0.05 -11.33
C GLU A 125 12.97 -0.15 -11.28
N VAL A 126 12.18 0.88 -11.61
CA VAL A 126 10.72 0.78 -11.64
C VAL A 126 10.28 -0.01 -12.88
N GLY A 127 9.57 -1.11 -12.65
CA GLY A 127 9.06 -1.97 -13.71
C GLY A 127 10.03 -3.06 -14.16
N GLU A 128 11.14 -3.28 -13.46
CA GLU A 128 11.97 -4.45 -13.70
C GLU A 128 11.20 -5.74 -13.38
N ASP A 129 11.08 -6.61 -14.38
CA ASP A 129 10.53 -7.94 -14.19
C ASP A 129 11.54 -8.82 -13.44
N ARG A 130 11.09 -9.41 -12.34
CA ARG A 130 11.87 -10.36 -11.55
C ARG A 130 11.09 -11.66 -11.41
N ASP A 131 11.74 -12.79 -11.72
CA ASP A 131 11.13 -14.09 -11.48
C ASP A 131 11.15 -14.41 -9.98
N PRO A 132 10.00 -14.39 -9.27
CA PRO A 132 9.98 -14.65 -7.83
C PRO A 132 10.40 -16.09 -7.48
N SER A 133 10.39 -17.04 -8.43
CA SER A 133 10.82 -18.42 -8.19
C SER A 133 12.34 -18.54 -8.01
N THR A 134 13.11 -17.55 -8.45
CA THR A 134 14.57 -17.51 -8.32
C THR A 134 15.04 -16.80 -7.04
N LEU A 135 14.14 -16.20 -6.30
CA LEU A 135 14.45 -15.40 -5.11
C LEU A 135 14.29 -16.20 -3.82
N SER A 136 15.19 -15.98 -2.88
CA SER A 136 15.05 -16.46 -1.51
C SER A 136 13.96 -15.66 -0.77
N LYS A 137 13.47 -16.20 0.35
CA LYS A 137 12.51 -15.52 1.22
C LYS A 137 13.04 -14.19 1.72
N GLU A 138 14.31 -14.14 2.08
CA GLU A 138 15.02 -12.96 2.58
C GLU A 138 15.12 -11.88 1.51
N GLU A 139 15.41 -12.25 0.26
CA GLU A 139 15.44 -11.32 -0.87
C GLU A 139 14.05 -10.76 -1.16
N ILE A 140 13.00 -11.58 -1.15
CA ILE A 140 11.61 -11.11 -1.31
C ILE A 140 11.24 -10.11 -0.20
N ARG A 141 11.56 -10.42 1.07
CA ARG A 141 11.32 -9.51 2.20
C ARG A 141 12.08 -8.20 2.06
N SER A 142 13.33 -8.27 1.59
CA SER A 142 14.16 -7.09 1.33
C SER A 142 13.56 -6.21 0.23
N ILE A 143 13.15 -6.79 -0.88
CA ILE A 143 12.48 -6.07 -1.98
C ILE A 143 11.22 -5.36 -1.49
N VAL A 144 10.36 -6.07 -0.74
CA VAL A 144 9.14 -5.50 -0.15
C VAL A 144 9.44 -4.34 0.81
N LYS A 145 10.51 -4.47 1.61
CA LYS A 145 10.97 -3.42 2.54
C LYS A 145 11.49 -2.20 1.78
N GLU A 146 12.37 -2.41 0.78
CA GLU A 146 12.95 -1.31 0.00
C GLU A 146 11.88 -0.57 -0.82
N ALA A 147 10.88 -1.28 -1.32
CA ALA A 147 9.74 -0.69 -2.01
C ALA A 147 8.77 0.09 -1.08
N GLY A 148 8.99 0.08 0.24
CA GLY A 148 8.16 0.81 1.19
C GLY A 148 6.72 0.33 1.30
N ILE A 149 6.45 -0.96 1.02
CA ILE A 149 5.10 -1.51 0.96
C ILE A 149 4.49 -1.63 2.36
N VAL A 150 3.31 -1.05 2.51
CA VAL A 150 2.51 -1.08 3.75
C VAL A 150 1.09 -1.54 3.47
N GLY A 151 0.40 -2.04 4.49
CA GLY A 151 -1.00 -2.42 4.39
C GLY A 151 -1.91 -1.19 4.30
N LEU A 152 -2.75 -1.10 3.27
CA LEU A 152 -3.63 0.05 3.03
C LEU A 152 -5.02 -0.08 3.69
N GLY A 153 -5.40 -1.27 4.18
CA GLY A 153 -6.71 -1.52 4.79
C GLY A 153 -6.86 -1.11 6.25
N GLY A 154 -5.83 -0.51 6.86
CA GLY A 154 -5.85 -0.15 8.29
C GLY A 154 -4.73 0.81 8.68
N ALA A 155 -3.93 0.43 9.67
CA ALA A 155 -2.90 1.28 10.29
C ALA A 155 -1.63 1.52 9.45
N GLY A 156 -1.60 1.14 8.19
CA GLY A 156 -0.39 1.23 7.37
C GLY A 156 0.73 0.33 7.90
N PHE A 157 0.42 -0.91 8.30
CA PHE A 157 1.43 -1.78 8.90
C PHE A 157 2.46 -2.23 7.86
N PRO A 158 3.77 -2.11 8.11
CA PRO A 158 4.82 -2.48 7.17
C PRO A 158 4.74 -3.95 6.75
N THR A 159 4.63 -4.21 5.44
CA THR A 159 4.36 -5.55 4.92
C THR A 159 5.54 -6.49 5.15
N HIS A 160 6.79 -6.01 5.04
CA HIS A 160 7.96 -6.85 5.33
C HIS A 160 7.96 -7.40 6.76
N VAL A 161 7.40 -6.66 7.73
CA VAL A 161 7.25 -7.16 9.12
C VAL A 161 6.19 -8.24 9.20
N LYS A 162 5.07 -8.12 8.48
CA LYS A 162 4.05 -9.17 8.39
C LYS A 162 4.62 -10.47 7.81
N LEU A 163 5.53 -10.35 6.84
CA LEU A 163 6.19 -11.49 6.18
C LEU A 163 7.33 -12.09 6.99
N THR A 164 7.57 -11.60 8.22
CA THR A 164 8.63 -12.09 9.12
C THR A 164 8.01 -12.62 10.42
N PRO A 165 7.26 -13.74 10.38
CA PRO A 165 6.70 -14.35 11.58
C PRO A 165 7.83 -14.90 12.47
N LYS A 166 7.56 -15.00 13.78
CA LYS A 166 8.54 -15.56 14.74
C LYS A 166 8.86 -17.03 14.46
N ASP A 167 7.86 -17.80 14.02
CA ASP A 167 7.97 -19.19 13.65
C ASP A 167 7.29 -19.41 12.30
N GLU A 168 8.08 -19.60 11.26
CA GLU A 168 7.58 -19.83 9.90
C GLU A 168 6.90 -21.21 9.74
N ASN A 169 7.32 -22.20 10.54
CA ASN A 169 6.76 -23.54 10.49
C ASN A 169 5.36 -23.64 11.09
N ALA A 170 4.93 -22.62 11.83
CA ALA A 170 3.57 -22.50 12.37
C ALA A 170 2.57 -21.93 11.35
N ILE A 171 3.00 -21.59 10.14
CA ILE A 171 2.16 -20.99 9.10
C ILE A 171 1.84 -22.02 8.03
N ASP A 172 0.60 -22.50 8.01
CA ASP A 172 0.12 -23.47 7.01
C ASP A 172 -0.43 -22.78 5.75
N TYR A 173 -1.04 -21.58 5.92
CA TYR A 173 -1.73 -20.89 4.84
C TYR A 173 -1.43 -19.40 4.86
N VAL A 174 -1.35 -18.80 3.66
CA VAL A 174 -1.34 -17.35 3.44
C VAL A 174 -2.61 -16.97 2.70
N ILE A 175 -3.41 -16.10 3.31
CA ILE A 175 -4.66 -15.62 2.72
C ILE A 175 -4.45 -14.18 2.27
N VAL A 176 -4.66 -13.93 0.99
CA VAL A 176 -4.64 -12.59 0.40
C VAL A 176 -6.07 -12.16 0.16
N ASN A 177 -6.46 -11.02 0.73
CA ASN A 177 -7.74 -10.39 0.46
C ASN A 177 -7.54 -9.37 -0.67
N GLY A 178 -8.07 -9.68 -1.84
CA GLY A 178 -7.93 -8.89 -3.07
C GLY A 178 -9.24 -8.72 -3.82
#